data_98da92b81ba6984f3d32ba7b7a31e3f3
#
_entry.id   98da92b81ba6984f3d32ba7b7a31e3f3
#
_cell.length_a   1.000
_cell.length_b   1.000
_cell.length_c   1.000
_cell.angle_alpha   90.00
_cell.angle_beta   90.00
_cell.angle_gamma   90.00
#
_symmetry.space_group_name_H-M   'P 1'
#
loop_
_entity.id
_entity.type
_entity.pdbx_description
1 polymer ?
#
loop_
_entity_poly.entity_id
_entity_poly.type
_entity_poly.pdbx_seq_one_letter_code
_entity_poly.pdbx_strand_id
1 'polypeptide(L)'
;MKIIMLGAPGAGKGTQAKMIAEKYGIPHVSTGDIFRANIKNGTELGMEAKKYMDQGQLVPDELTVKILLDRVAQDDCKNGYVLDGFPRTIPQAEVLDKALTELGDAIDFAIDVNVPDENIVKRMSGRRACLSCGATYHVEHIPPKKEGICDKCGQELVLRDDDKPETVLNRLKVYHDQTQPLIDFYTKKNVLKTVDGTKDMKEVFADIVAILG
;
A
#
# COMPACT_ATOMS: atom_id res chain seq x y z
N MET A 1 0.24 -7.94 16.24
CA MET A 1 0.60 -6.53 15.93
C MET A 1 -0.08 -6.13 14.63
N LYS A 2 -0.87 -5.04 14.64
CA LYS A 2 -1.66 -4.53 13.50
C LYS A 2 -1.11 -3.19 13.07
N ILE A 3 -0.61 -3.12 11.85
CA ILE A 3 0.11 -1.95 11.31
C ILE A 3 -0.61 -1.42 10.08
N ILE A 4 -0.71 -0.10 9.99
CA ILE A 4 -1.17 0.61 8.79
C ILE A 4 0.03 1.32 8.15
N MET A 5 0.19 1.17 6.84
CA MET A 5 1.18 1.93 6.06
C MET A 5 0.51 3.13 5.40
N LEU A 6 0.92 4.34 5.78
CA LEU A 6 0.50 5.61 5.19
C LEU A 6 1.61 6.21 4.32
N GLY A 7 1.25 7.18 3.49
CA GLY A 7 2.16 7.90 2.60
C GLY A 7 1.67 7.93 1.15
N ALA A 8 2.24 8.79 0.34
CA ALA A 8 1.87 9.02 -1.05
C ALA A 8 2.01 7.76 -1.94
N PRO A 9 1.29 7.67 -3.08
CA PRO A 9 1.53 6.61 -4.05
C PRO A 9 3.01 6.66 -4.53
N GLY A 10 3.71 5.53 -4.52
CA GLY A 10 5.14 5.49 -4.88
C GLY A 10 6.11 5.79 -3.73
N ALA A 11 5.66 6.11 -2.52
CA ALA A 11 6.53 6.37 -1.35
C ALA A 11 7.33 5.13 -0.88
N GLY A 12 7.00 3.92 -1.34
CA GLY A 12 7.69 2.69 -0.94
C GLY A 12 6.95 1.84 0.09
N LYS A 13 5.72 2.22 0.47
CA LYS A 13 4.88 1.50 1.45
C LYS A 13 4.83 -0.01 1.24
N GLY A 14 4.50 -0.46 0.04
CA GLY A 14 4.38 -1.89 -0.26
C GLY A 14 5.69 -2.66 -0.13
N THR A 15 6.83 -2.01 -0.38
CA THR A 15 8.15 -2.60 -0.15
C THR A 15 8.41 -2.77 1.33
N GLN A 16 8.19 -1.72 2.11
CA GLN A 16 8.34 -1.75 3.57
C GLN A 16 7.35 -2.72 4.22
N ALA A 17 6.08 -2.72 3.79
CA ALA A 17 5.06 -3.64 4.27
C ALA A 17 5.46 -5.11 4.10
N LYS A 18 6.04 -5.48 2.96
CA LYS A 18 6.54 -6.84 2.71
C LYS A 18 7.71 -7.20 3.63
N MET A 19 8.65 -6.28 3.84
CA MET A 19 9.79 -6.50 4.74
C MET A 19 9.34 -6.63 6.21
N ILE A 20 8.36 -5.82 6.64
CA ILE A 20 7.73 -5.92 7.97
C ILE A 20 7.03 -7.27 8.12
N ALA A 21 6.20 -7.65 7.14
CA ALA A 21 5.47 -8.90 7.15
C ALA A 21 6.40 -10.12 7.29
N GLU A 22 7.52 -10.12 6.54
CA GLU A 22 8.54 -11.17 6.62
C GLU A 22 9.25 -11.20 7.98
N LYS A 23 9.67 -10.03 8.50
CA LYS A 23 10.39 -9.94 9.77
C LYS A 23 9.55 -10.39 10.96
N TYR A 24 8.28 -9.98 11.00
CA TYR A 24 7.39 -10.22 12.16
C TYR A 24 6.46 -11.43 12.00
N GLY A 25 6.51 -12.12 10.86
CA GLY A 25 5.69 -13.31 10.60
C GLY A 25 4.19 -13.02 10.54
N ILE A 26 3.80 -11.84 10.06
CA ILE A 26 2.41 -11.40 9.91
C ILE A 26 2.06 -11.17 8.43
N PRO A 27 0.81 -11.38 8.00
CA PRO A 27 0.44 -11.21 6.59
C PRO A 27 0.49 -9.75 6.12
N HIS A 28 0.98 -9.54 4.89
CA HIS A 28 0.84 -8.29 4.15
C HIS A 28 -0.50 -8.27 3.43
N VAL A 29 -1.38 -7.36 3.80
CA VAL A 29 -2.71 -7.17 3.23
C VAL A 29 -2.72 -5.89 2.40
N SER A 30 -2.70 -6.03 1.08
CA SER A 30 -2.71 -4.92 0.14
C SER A 30 -4.01 -4.88 -0.65
N THR A 31 -4.83 -3.85 -0.42
CA THR A 31 -6.07 -3.65 -1.21
C THR A 31 -5.77 -3.46 -2.69
N GLY A 32 -4.68 -2.77 -3.02
CA GLY A 32 -4.24 -2.61 -4.40
C GLY A 32 -3.89 -3.94 -5.08
N ASP A 33 -3.25 -4.87 -4.38
CA ASP A 33 -2.92 -6.18 -4.92
C ASP A 33 -4.17 -7.06 -5.05
N ILE A 34 -5.11 -6.98 -4.10
CA ILE A 34 -6.40 -7.66 -4.17
C ILE A 34 -7.19 -7.21 -5.41
N PHE A 35 -7.31 -5.89 -5.63
CA PHE A 35 -7.99 -5.39 -6.82
C PHE A 35 -7.29 -5.80 -8.12
N ARG A 36 -5.96 -5.70 -8.19
CA ARG A 36 -5.20 -6.13 -9.39
C ARG A 36 -5.36 -7.62 -9.68
N ALA A 37 -5.41 -8.46 -8.66
CA ALA A 37 -5.69 -9.89 -8.84
C ALA A 37 -7.10 -10.12 -9.41
N ASN A 38 -8.10 -9.40 -8.91
CA ASN A 38 -9.47 -9.45 -9.42
C ASN A 38 -9.58 -8.94 -10.86
N ILE A 39 -8.89 -7.85 -11.21
CA ILE A 39 -8.81 -7.34 -12.59
C ILE A 39 -8.21 -8.40 -13.53
N LYS A 40 -7.10 -9.01 -13.12
CA LYS A 40 -6.44 -10.06 -13.90
C LYS A 40 -7.34 -11.27 -14.13
N ASN A 41 -8.15 -11.62 -13.14
CA ASN A 41 -9.06 -12.77 -13.21
C ASN A 41 -10.41 -12.41 -13.87
N GLY A 42 -10.62 -11.16 -14.28
CA GLY A 42 -11.83 -10.70 -14.96
C GLY A 42 -13.10 -10.77 -14.10
N THR A 43 -12.99 -10.70 -12.77
CA THR A 43 -14.17 -10.73 -11.89
C THR A 43 -14.97 -9.42 -12.02
N GLU A 44 -16.28 -9.46 -11.70
CA GLU A 44 -17.12 -8.25 -11.67
C GLU A 44 -16.49 -7.15 -10.80
N LEU A 45 -16.02 -7.54 -9.60
CA LEU A 45 -15.29 -6.67 -8.70
C LEU A 45 -14.06 -6.04 -9.35
N GLY A 46 -13.26 -6.83 -10.05
CA GLY A 46 -12.06 -6.36 -10.75
C GLY A 46 -12.41 -5.36 -11.86
N MET A 47 -13.44 -5.66 -12.64
CA MET A 47 -13.90 -4.79 -13.72
C MET A 47 -14.46 -3.46 -13.20
N GLU A 48 -15.13 -3.47 -12.06
CA GLU A 48 -15.60 -2.26 -11.40
C GLU A 48 -14.42 -1.43 -10.85
N ALA A 49 -13.53 -2.05 -10.08
CA ALA A 49 -12.34 -1.39 -9.52
C ALA A 49 -11.45 -0.76 -10.61
N LYS A 50 -11.32 -1.43 -11.76
CA LYS A 50 -10.52 -0.94 -12.88
C LYS A 50 -10.94 0.44 -13.38
N LYS A 51 -12.24 0.75 -13.40
CA LYS A 51 -12.78 2.05 -13.85
C LYS A 51 -12.22 3.22 -13.05
N TYR A 52 -11.99 3.02 -11.75
CA TYR A 52 -11.43 4.03 -10.84
C TYR A 52 -9.91 4.04 -10.90
N MET A 53 -9.28 2.87 -10.85
CA MET A 53 -7.83 2.74 -10.80
C MET A 53 -7.13 3.28 -12.05
N ASP A 54 -7.70 3.07 -13.24
CA ASP A 54 -7.15 3.59 -14.51
C ASP A 54 -7.16 5.12 -14.56
N GLN A 55 -8.07 5.76 -13.82
CA GLN A 55 -8.16 7.22 -13.68
C GLN A 55 -7.36 7.76 -12.49
N GLY A 56 -6.69 6.91 -11.72
CA GLY A 56 -5.98 7.29 -10.51
C GLY A 56 -6.89 7.68 -9.35
N GLN A 57 -8.16 7.30 -9.40
CA GLN A 57 -9.16 7.52 -8.36
C GLN A 57 -9.18 6.37 -7.34
N LEU A 58 -9.80 6.60 -6.18
CA LEU A 58 -10.07 5.55 -5.21
C LEU A 58 -11.27 4.72 -5.63
N VAL A 59 -11.18 3.40 -5.41
CA VAL A 59 -12.35 2.52 -5.48
C VAL A 59 -13.31 2.90 -4.36
N PRO A 60 -14.64 2.87 -4.56
CA PRO A 60 -15.61 3.27 -3.53
C PRO A 60 -15.37 2.62 -2.17
N ASP A 61 -15.57 3.41 -1.11
CA ASP A 61 -15.26 3.00 0.27
C ASP A 61 -16.00 1.72 0.68
N GLU A 62 -17.28 1.62 0.36
CA GLU A 62 -18.11 0.45 0.70
C GLU A 62 -17.51 -0.85 0.14
N LEU A 63 -17.08 -0.82 -1.12
CA LEU A 63 -16.48 -1.97 -1.79
C LEU A 63 -15.12 -2.33 -1.19
N THR A 64 -14.30 -1.31 -0.95
CA THR A 64 -12.96 -1.46 -0.39
C THR A 64 -13.00 -2.01 1.03
N VAL A 65 -13.88 -1.48 1.87
CA VAL A 65 -14.08 -1.91 3.27
C VAL A 65 -14.52 -3.36 3.32
N LYS A 66 -15.53 -3.74 2.53
CA LYS A 66 -16.04 -5.14 2.51
C LYS A 66 -14.92 -6.13 2.22
N ILE A 67 -14.15 -5.89 1.16
CA ILE A 67 -13.03 -6.77 0.77
C ILE A 67 -11.97 -6.85 1.87
N LEU A 68 -11.65 -5.72 2.50
CA LEU A 68 -10.67 -5.71 3.55
C LEU A 68 -11.14 -6.51 4.77
N LEU A 69 -12.36 -6.26 5.25
CA LEU A 69 -12.90 -6.97 6.43
C LEU A 69 -12.95 -8.47 6.19
N ASP A 70 -13.39 -8.91 5.00
CA ASP A 70 -13.37 -10.33 4.61
C ASP A 70 -11.95 -10.92 4.64
N ARG A 71 -10.93 -10.13 4.24
CA ARG A 71 -9.52 -10.57 4.22
C ARG A 71 -8.92 -10.65 5.63
N VAL A 72 -9.13 -9.64 6.47
CA VAL A 72 -8.55 -9.61 7.82
C VAL A 72 -9.25 -10.55 8.80
N ALA A 73 -10.45 -11.05 8.46
CA ALA A 73 -11.15 -12.08 9.22
C ALA A 73 -10.55 -13.49 9.04
N GLN A 74 -9.63 -13.69 8.09
CA GLN A 74 -9.00 -15.00 7.86
C GLN A 74 -8.04 -15.38 9.00
N ASP A 75 -7.84 -16.68 9.18
CA ASP A 75 -7.07 -17.23 10.30
C ASP A 75 -5.64 -16.74 10.39
N ASP A 76 -5.00 -16.47 9.27
CA ASP A 76 -3.62 -15.96 9.21
C ASP A 76 -3.48 -14.54 9.74
N CYS A 77 -4.57 -13.78 9.82
CA CYS A 77 -4.61 -12.41 10.35
C CYS A 77 -4.83 -12.32 11.87
N LYS A 78 -5.12 -13.42 12.56
CA LYS A 78 -5.44 -13.42 14.00
C LYS A 78 -4.32 -12.85 14.87
N ASN A 79 -3.05 -13.08 14.49
CA ASN A 79 -1.89 -12.63 15.24
C ASN A 79 -1.39 -11.23 14.83
N GLY A 80 -2.08 -10.60 13.89
CA GLY A 80 -1.75 -9.29 13.35
C GLY A 80 -1.59 -9.29 11.83
N TYR A 81 -1.35 -8.11 11.27
CA TYR A 81 -1.19 -7.89 9.84
C TYR A 81 -0.59 -6.51 9.55
N VAL A 82 -0.12 -6.33 8.32
CA VAL A 82 0.29 -5.03 7.79
C VAL A 82 -0.69 -4.64 6.68
N LEU A 83 -1.43 -3.53 6.86
CA LEU A 83 -2.31 -2.96 5.84
C LEU A 83 -1.54 -2.03 4.92
N ASP A 84 -1.62 -2.25 3.62
CA ASP A 84 -1.04 -1.40 2.59
C ASP A 84 -2.13 -0.94 1.61
N GLY A 85 -2.29 0.38 1.52
CA GLY A 85 -3.30 1.01 0.68
C GLY A 85 -4.71 1.00 1.26
N PHE A 86 -4.86 0.77 2.57
CA PHE A 86 -6.07 0.94 3.35
C PHE A 86 -5.71 1.29 4.81
N PRO A 87 -6.44 2.21 5.48
CA PRO A 87 -7.47 3.07 4.89
C PRO A 87 -6.86 4.15 3.98
N ARG A 88 -7.69 4.74 3.10
CA ARG A 88 -7.33 5.88 2.26
C ARG A 88 -8.24 7.08 2.47
N THR A 89 -9.31 6.92 3.23
CA THR A 89 -10.26 7.99 3.59
C THR A 89 -10.59 7.91 5.07
N ILE A 90 -11.07 9.02 5.64
CA ILE A 90 -11.52 9.05 7.04
C ILE A 90 -12.68 8.06 7.27
N PRO A 91 -13.72 7.99 6.40
CA PRO A 91 -14.77 6.98 6.59
C PRO A 91 -14.24 5.54 6.63
N GLN A 92 -13.26 5.19 5.79
CA GLN A 92 -12.63 3.86 5.84
C GLN A 92 -11.94 3.60 7.19
N ALA A 93 -11.22 4.60 7.73
CA ALA A 93 -10.54 4.50 9.02
C ALA A 93 -11.55 4.32 10.17
N GLU A 94 -12.63 5.07 10.16
CA GLU A 94 -13.68 4.97 11.19
C GLU A 94 -14.36 3.60 11.19
N VAL A 95 -14.64 3.05 10.01
CA VAL A 95 -15.24 1.69 9.90
C VAL A 95 -14.25 0.63 10.38
N LEU A 96 -12.97 0.74 10.05
CA LEU A 96 -11.93 -0.17 10.56
C LEU A 96 -11.83 -0.11 12.09
N ASP A 97 -11.77 1.09 12.65
CA ASP A 97 -11.71 1.30 14.09
C ASP A 97 -12.91 0.68 14.83
N LYS A 98 -14.11 0.91 14.30
CA LYS A 98 -15.32 0.33 14.87
C LYS A 98 -15.26 -1.19 14.85
N ALA A 99 -14.92 -1.79 13.72
CA ALA A 99 -14.83 -3.25 13.58
C ALA A 99 -13.80 -3.85 14.54
N LEU A 100 -12.64 -3.20 14.72
CA LEU A 100 -11.63 -3.65 15.67
C LEU A 100 -12.08 -3.49 17.12
N THR A 101 -12.71 -2.36 17.46
CA THR A 101 -13.24 -2.11 18.81
C THR A 101 -14.29 -3.15 19.23
N GLU A 102 -15.16 -3.57 18.31
CA GLU A 102 -16.16 -4.61 18.55
C GLU A 102 -15.49 -5.97 18.87
N LEU A 103 -14.27 -6.18 18.39
CA LEU A 103 -13.46 -7.38 18.68
C LEU A 103 -12.55 -7.21 19.91
N GLY A 104 -12.62 -6.07 20.62
CA GLY A 104 -11.72 -5.75 21.74
C GLY A 104 -10.30 -5.48 21.31
N ASP A 105 -10.08 -5.00 20.09
CA ASP A 105 -8.79 -4.84 19.42
C ASP A 105 -8.60 -3.41 18.88
N ALA A 106 -7.37 -3.07 18.45
CA ALA A 106 -7.03 -1.76 17.91
C ALA A 106 -5.84 -1.84 16.94
N ILE A 107 -5.59 -0.77 16.21
CA ILE A 107 -4.35 -0.57 15.45
C ILE A 107 -3.23 -0.19 16.41
N ASP A 108 -2.11 -0.91 16.36
CA ASP A 108 -0.93 -0.66 17.19
C ASP A 108 -0.09 0.50 16.63
N PHE A 109 0.12 0.53 15.31
CA PHE A 109 0.94 1.55 14.63
C PHE A 109 0.35 1.98 13.30
N ALA A 110 0.41 3.28 13.02
CA ALA A 110 0.26 3.85 11.69
C ALA A 110 1.62 4.44 11.27
N ILE A 111 2.28 3.83 10.28
CA ILE A 111 3.60 4.24 9.81
C ILE A 111 3.44 5.09 8.55
N ASP A 112 3.74 6.37 8.67
CA ASP A 112 3.76 7.29 7.53
C ASP A 112 5.16 7.31 6.89
N VAL A 113 5.24 6.84 5.65
CA VAL A 113 6.47 6.91 4.83
C VAL A 113 6.41 8.21 4.05
N ASN A 114 7.03 9.26 4.61
CA ASN A 114 6.98 10.61 4.06
C ASN A 114 7.99 10.78 2.92
N VAL A 115 7.51 11.19 1.74
CA VAL A 115 8.32 11.44 0.54
C VAL A 115 7.75 12.64 -0.20
N PRO A 116 8.57 13.64 -0.57
CA PRO A 116 8.13 14.78 -1.38
C PRO A 116 7.61 14.37 -2.77
N ASP A 117 6.61 15.10 -3.28
CA ASP A 117 5.93 14.79 -4.55
C ASP A 117 6.88 14.70 -5.73
N GLU A 118 7.90 15.55 -5.80
CA GLU A 118 8.92 15.52 -6.86
C GLU A 118 9.64 14.17 -6.93
N ASN A 119 9.93 13.58 -5.77
CA ASN A 119 10.56 12.27 -5.67
C ASN A 119 9.58 11.16 -6.05
N ILE A 120 8.29 11.33 -5.72
CA ILE A 120 7.24 10.40 -6.11
C ILE A 120 7.13 10.29 -7.63
N VAL A 121 7.05 11.41 -8.34
CA VAL A 121 6.95 11.42 -9.81
C VAL A 121 8.13 10.68 -10.45
N LYS A 122 9.36 10.94 -9.97
CA LYS A 122 10.56 10.24 -10.44
C LYS A 122 10.49 8.73 -10.17
N ARG A 123 10.10 8.34 -8.95
CA ARG A 123 9.99 6.92 -8.56
C ARG A 123 8.94 6.17 -9.37
N MET A 124 7.79 6.80 -9.62
CA MET A 124 6.70 6.16 -10.35
C MET A 124 7.05 5.89 -11.81
N SER A 125 7.73 6.82 -12.48
CA SER A 125 8.18 6.66 -13.88
C SER A 125 9.20 5.52 -14.05
N GLY A 126 10.05 5.29 -13.05
CA GLY A 126 11.04 4.21 -13.02
C GLY A 126 10.51 2.86 -12.54
N ARG A 127 9.28 2.81 -11.97
CA ARG A 127 8.73 1.56 -11.45
C ARG A 127 8.41 0.56 -12.55
N ARG A 128 8.69 -0.70 -12.27
CA ARG A 128 8.31 -1.85 -13.11
C ARG A 128 7.65 -2.90 -12.24
N ALA A 129 6.62 -3.54 -12.77
CA ALA A 129 5.85 -4.55 -12.05
C ALA A 129 5.73 -5.83 -12.85
N CYS A 130 5.82 -6.95 -12.17
CA CYS A 130 5.47 -8.25 -12.72
C CYS A 130 3.98 -8.50 -12.46
N LEU A 131 3.15 -8.52 -13.50
CA LEU A 131 1.71 -8.77 -13.36
C LEU A 131 1.41 -10.25 -13.00
N SER A 132 2.40 -11.14 -13.14
CA SER A 132 2.23 -12.56 -12.81
C SER A 132 2.37 -12.84 -11.33
N CYS A 133 3.46 -12.36 -10.67
CA CYS A 133 3.75 -12.68 -9.27
C CYS A 133 3.69 -11.47 -8.32
N GLY A 134 3.33 -10.28 -8.80
CA GLY A 134 3.23 -9.06 -7.99
C GLY A 134 4.57 -8.46 -7.52
N ALA A 135 5.72 -8.98 -8.04
CA ALA A 135 7.02 -8.41 -7.72
C ALA A 135 7.14 -6.99 -8.32
N THR A 136 7.80 -6.10 -7.58
CA THR A 136 8.01 -4.72 -7.99
C THR A 136 9.51 -4.43 -8.06
N TYR A 137 9.93 -3.74 -9.11
CA TYR A 137 11.29 -3.32 -9.40
C TYR A 137 11.33 -1.82 -9.71
N HIS A 138 12.52 -1.27 -9.76
CA HIS A 138 12.77 0.08 -10.20
C HIS A 138 14.02 0.10 -11.09
N VAL A 139 13.96 0.82 -12.20
CA VAL A 139 15.04 0.83 -13.20
C VAL A 139 16.41 1.25 -12.64
N GLU A 140 16.40 2.11 -11.61
CA GLU A 140 17.62 2.63 -10.96
C GLU A 140 17.87 2.03 -9.58
N HIS A 141 16.83 1.96 -8.71
CA HIS A 141 16.99 1.63 -7.29
C HIS A 141 16.94 0.14 -6.97
N ILE A 142 16.14 -0.62 -7.72
CA ILE A 142 15.97 -2.07 -7.56
C ILE A 142 15.86 -2.69 -8.97
N PRO A 143 16.94 -2.64 -9.76
CA PRO A 143 16.90 -3.19 -11.11
C PRO A 143 16.78 -4.71 -11.08
N PRO A 144 16.07 -5.33 -12.05
CA PRO A 144 16.10 -6.78 -12.22
C PRO A 144 17.48 -7.23 -12.72
N LYS A 145 17.86 -8.47 -12.46
CA LYS A 145 19.13 -9.05 -12.95
C LYS A 145 19.23 -9.03 -14.48
N LYS A 146 18.09 -9.23 -15.14
CA LYS A 146 17.93 -9.12 -16.59
C LYS A 146 16.87 -8.07 -16.89
N GLU A 147 17.24 -7.07 -17.67
CA GLU A 147 16.32 -5.98 -18.01
C GLU A 147 15.00 -6.51 -18.58
N GLY A 148 13.88 -5.96 -18.09
CA GLY A 148 12.54 -6.32 -18.51
C GLY A 148 12.02 -7.68 -18.01
N ILE A 149 12.81 -8.46 -17.24
CA ILE A 149 12.45 -9.81 -16.79
C ILE A 149 12.40 -9.88 -15.27
N CYS A 150 11.34 -10.47 -14.75
CA CYS A 150 11.15 -10.68 -13.31
C CYS A 150 12.10 -11.77 -12.77
N ASP A 151 12.93 -11.42 -11.78
CA ASP A 151 13.86 -12.36 -11.13
C ASP A 151 13.15 -13.49 -10.36
N LYS A 152 11.87 -13.27 -9.96
CA LYS A 152 11.12 -14.27 -9.16
C LYS A 152 10.43 -15.32 -9.99
N CYS A 153 9.89 -14.97 -11.17
CA CYS A 153 9.07 -15.89 -11.96
C CYS A 153 9.40 -15.92 -13.45
N GLY A 154 10.38 -15.13 -13.90
CA GLY A 154 10.83 -15.12 -15.30
C GLY A 154 9.87 -14.43 -16.29
N GLN A 155 8.77 -13.86 -15.83
CA GLN A 155 7.81 -13.16 -16.68
C GLN A 155 8.24 -11.72 -16.95
N GLU A 156 7.67 -11.10 -17.99
CA GLU A 156 7.94 -9.72 -18.38
C GLU A 156 7.57 -8.73 -17.28
N LEU A 157 8.38 -7.66 -17.17
CA LEU A 157 8.13 -6.51 -16.31
C LEU A 157 7.52 -5.36 -17.13
N VAL A 158 6.44 -4.78 -16.64
CA VAL A 158 5.73 -3.70 -17.33
C VAL A 158 5.63 -2.44 -16.47
N LEU A 159 5.48 -1.30 -17.11
CA LEU A 159 4.96 -0.10 -16.47
C LEU A 159 3.44 -0.31 -16.26
N ARG A 160 2.95 -0.10 -15.04
CA ARG A 160 1.51 -0.20 -14.76
C ARG A 160 0.75 0.94 -15.43
N ASP A 161 -0.51 0.73 -15.77
CA ASP A 161 -1.37 1.79 -16.33
C ASP A 161 -1.56 2.95 -15.34
N ASP A 162 -1.65 2.64 -14.05
CA ASP A 162 -1.76 3.62 -12.97
C ASP A 162 -0.43 4.33 -12.61
N ASP A 163 0.66 4.04 -13.33
CA ASP A 163 1.98 4.71 -13.18
C ASP A 163 2.31 5.64 -14.36
N LYS A 164 1.40 5.82 -15.29
CA LYS A 164 1.55 6.82 -16.35
C LYS A 164 1.59 8.24 -15.74
N PRO A 165 2.39 9.18 -16.29
CA PRO A 165 2.63 10.49 -15.66
C PRO A 165 1.35 11.25 -15.31
N GLU A 166 0.39 11.28 -16.21
CA GLU A 166 -0.93 11.93 -16.01
C GLU A 166 -1.73 11.29 -14.87
N THR A 167 -1.72 9.95 -14.80
CA THR A 167 -2.40 9.20 -13.74
C THR A 167 -1.70 9.42 -12.39
N VAL A 168 -0.36 9.48 -12.37
CA VAL A 168 0.42 9.76 -11.16
C VAL A 168 0.06 11.12 -10.56
N LEU A 169 -0.05 12.17 -11.38
CA LEU A 169 -0.44 13.49 -10.91
C LEU A 169 -1.85 13.49 -10.30
N ASN A 170 -2.79 12.81 -10.94
CA ASN A 170 -4.14 12.68 -10.38
C ASN A 170 -4.13 11.88 -9.05
N ARG A 171 -3.36 10.81 -8.97
CA ARG A 171 -3.19 10.04 -7.72
C ARG A 171 -2.60 10.86 -6.59
N LEU A 172 -1.65 11.75 -6.86
CA LEU A 172 -1.11 12.68 -5.86
C LEU A 172 -2.18 13.66 -5.39
N LYS A 173 -2.96 14.24 -6.31
CA LYS A 173 -4.08 15.10 -5.95
C LYS A 173 -5.08 14.37 -5.06
N VAL A 174 -5.52 13.18 -5.45
CA VAL A 174 -6.44 12.34 -4.67
C VAL A 174 -5.85 11.99 -3.30
N TYR A 175 -4.54 11.71 -3.23
CA TYR A 175 -3.84 11.46 -1.97
C TYR A 175 -3.92 12.67 -1.03
N HIS A 176 -3.57 13.86 -1.51
CA HIS A 176 -3.61 15.08 -0.68
C HIS A 176 -5.02 15.42 -0.23
N ASP A 177 -6.01 15.27 -1.11
CA ASP A 177 -7.40 15.62 -0.82
C ASP A 177 -8.07 14.63 0.14
N GLN A 178 -7.79 13.32 0.03
CA GLN A 178 -8.58 12.29 0.70
C GLN A 178 -7.80 11.44 1.70
N THR A 179 -6.49 11.20 1.47
CA THR A 179 -5.70 10.26 2.26
C THR A 179 -4.79 10.97 3.27
N GLN A 180 -4.20 12.08 2.91
CA GLN A 180 -3.32 12.85 3.80
C GLN A 180 -4.00 13.26 5.11
N PRO A 181 -5.30 13.58 5.18
CA PRO A 181 -5.99 13.84 6.45
C PRO A 181 -5.93 12.70 7.48
N LEU A 182 -5.63 11.48 7.05
CA LEU A 182 -5.40 10.33 7.95
C LEU A 182 -4.19 10.52 8.87
N ILE A 183 -3.22 11.33 8.47
CA ILE A 183 -2.05 11.67 9.30
C ILE A 183 -2.54 12.33 10.60
N ASP A 184 -3.40 13.35 10.50
CA ASP A 184 -3.98 14.00 11.68
C ASP A 184 -4.88 13.05 12.47
N PHE A 185 -5.65 12.20 11.78
CA PHE A 185 -6.53 11.22 12.41
C PHE A 185 -5.75 10.25 13.31
N TYR A 186 -4.66 9.65 12.81
CA TYR A 186 -3.84 8.72 13.59
C TYR A 186 -2.88 9.42 14.56
N THR A 187 -2.52 10.68 14.32
CA THR A 187 -1.81 11.51 15.30
C THR A 187 -2.66 11.71 16.57
N LYS A 188 -3.94 12.05 16.41
CA LYS A 188 -4.88 12.21 17.54
C LYS A 188 -5.07 10.91 18.34
N LYS A 189 -4.88 9.77 17.71
CA LYS A 189 -4.91 8.44 18.34
C LYS A 189 -3.59 8.03 19.00
N ASN A 190 -2.54 8.84 18.88
CA ASN A 190 -1.19 8.57 19.40
C ASN A 190 -0.50 7.31 18.82
N VAL A 191 -0.95 6.81 17.69
CA VAL A 191 -0.38 5.62 17.00
C VAL A 191 0.43 5.97 15.77
N LEU A 192 0.43 7.24 15.30
CA LEU A 192 1.21 7.67 14.15
C LEU A 192 2.70 7.74 14.46
N LYS A 193 3.50 7.20 13.53
CA LYS A 193 4.96 7.36 13.49
C LYS A 193 5.38 7.69 12.06
N THR A 194 6.18 8.73 11.87
CA THR A 194 6.65 9.15 10.54
C THR A 194 8.11 8.77 10.35
N VAL A 195 8.42 8.24 9.17
CA VAL A 195 9.78 7.92 8.73
C VAL A 195 10.11 8.67 7.43
N ASP A 196 11.38 9.04 7.26
CA ASP A 196 11.86 9.68 6.05
C ASP A 196 12.02 8.64 4.92
N GLY A 197 11.04 8.58 4.03
CA GLY A 197 11.02 7.67 2.90
C GLY A 197 11.97 8.06 1.75
N THR A 198 12.73 9.16 1.85
CA THR A 198 13.73 9.54 0.85
C THR A 198 15.04 8.77 1.00
N LYS A 199 15.30 8.21 2.17
CA LYS A 199 16.47 7.38 2.48
C LYS A 199 16.52 6.10 1.66
N ASP A 200 17.64 5.38 1.73
CA ASP A 200 17.74 4.02 1.18
C ASP A 200 16.70 3.08 1.80
N MET A 201 16.21 2.14 1.01
CA MET A 201 15.16 1.20 1.42
C MET A 201 15.47 0.46 2.74
N LYS A 202 16.75 0.10 2.95
CA LYS A 202 17.18 -0.62 4.16
C LYS A 202 17.26 0.30 5.37
N GLU A 203 17.62 1.56 5.16
CA GLU A 203 17.65 2.58 6.22
C GLU A 203 16.21 2.90 6.68
N VAL A 204 15.29 3.10 5.73
CA VAL A 204 13.86 3.28 6.05
C VAL A 204 13.33 2.08 6.85
N PHE A 205 13.71 0.86 6.45
CA PHE A 205 13.31 -0.34 7.17
C PHE A 205 13.89 -0.41 8.58
N ALA A 206 15.16 -0.03 8.75
CA ALA A 206 15.79 0.04 10.06
C ALA A 206 15.10 1.04 10.99
N ASP A 207 14.74 2.24 10.46
CA ASP A 207 13.98 3.24 11.20
C ASP A 207 12.60 2.69 11.64
N ILE A 208 11.91 1.98 10.75
CA ILE A 208 10.61 1.34 11.08
C ILE A 208 10.79 0.27 12.15
N VAL A 209 11.80 -0.59 12.03
CA VAL A 209 12.07 -1.64 13.03
C VAL A 209 12.40 -1.04 14.39
N ALA A 210 13.15 0.06 14.45
CA ALA A 210 13.42 0.77 15.71
C ALA A 210 12.14 1.33 16.38
N ILE A 211 11.10 1.62 15.60
CA ILE A 211 9.79 2.07 16.11
C ILE A 211 8.97 0.88 16.61
N LEU A 212 9.01 -0.25 15.89
CA LEU A 212 8.13 -1.40 16.15
C LEU A 212 8.66 -2.30 17.28
N GLY A 213 9.95 -2.32 17.50
CA GLY A 213 10.62 -3.15 18.52
C GLY A 213 11.17 -4.46 17.97
#